data_4745abf31f12c091fb4a616fbeb71940
#
_entry.id   4745abf31f12c091fb4a616fbeb71940
#
_cell.length_a   1.000
_cell.length_b   1.000
_cell.length_c   1.000
_cell.angle_alpha   90.00
_cell.angle_beta   90.00
_cell.angle_gamma   90.00
#
_symmetry.space_group_name_H-M   'P 1'
#
loop_
_entity.id
_entity.type
_entity.pdbx_description
1 polymer ?
#
loop_
_entity_poly.entity_id
_entity_poly.type
_entity_poly.pdbx_seq_one_letter_code
_entity_poly.pdbx_strand_id
1 'polypeptide(L)'
;MPHRLRHFVTRHEVRSGSTLQHMKSGLGGAIGIGAVGALAVTTHQPFLLAPFGASAVLLFGHPASPLAQPANVIGGYFVATLVTLLVLMLFPGAWVAAAVGVGLVIALMSILRITHPPAGAIPILAATSTIQGGTLLGVVVGGSIGLVGVASLHHWLPPRFEYPKRRPVKENGAP
;
A
#
# COMPACT_ATOMS: atom_id res chain seq x y z
N MET A 1 11.47 -34.24 -12.66
CA MET A 1 11.88 -32.85 -12.37
C MET A 1 12.71 -32.85 -11.11
N PRO A 2 13.93 -32.28 -11.10
CA PRO A 2 14.75 -32.22 -9.89
C PRO A 2 14.00 -31.46 -8.76
N HIS A 3 14.14 -31.95 -7.52
CA HIS A 3 13.41 -31.49 -6.33
C HIS A 3 13.48 -29.97 -6.13
N ARG A 4 14.57 -29.32 -6.53
CA ARG A 4 14.77 -27.87 -6.44
C ARG A 4 13.86 -27.03 -7.36
N LEU A 5 13.47 -27.53 -8.54
CA LEU A 5 12.59 -26.81 -9.47
C LEU A 5 11.11 -26.84 -9.02
N ARG A 6 10.71 -27.83 -8.22
CA ARG A 6 9.34 -27.88 -7.66
C ARG A 6 9.03 -26.67 -6.78
N HIS A 7 10.00 -26.18 -6.00
CA HIS A 7 9.79 -25.02 -5.11
C HIS A 7 9.50 -23.71 -5.87
N PHE A 8 10.04 -23.54 -7.08
CA PHE A 8 9.77 -22.35 -7.90
C PHE A 8 8.38 -22.33 -8.52
N VAL A 9 7.76 -23.48 -8.75
CA VAL A 9 6.44 -23.62 -9.37
C VAL A 9 5.33 -23.88 -8.35
N THR A 10 5.67 -24.14 -7.08
CA THR A 10 4.67 -24.39 -6.04
C THR A 10 3.99 -23.10 -5.64
N ARG A 11 2.66 -23.08 -5.69
CA ARG A 11 1.85 -21.99 -5.17
C ARG A 11 1.92 -22.02 -3.65
N HIS A 12 2.43 -20.93 -3.04
CA HIS A 12 2.54 -20.80 -1.58
C HIS A 12 1.30 -20.16 -0.95
N GLU A 13 0.40 -19.63 -1.78
CA GLU A 13 -0.84 -19.05 -1.30
C GLU A 13 -1.84 -20.14 -0.91
N VAL A 14 -2.25 -20.14 0.35
CA VAL A 14 -3.27 -21.07 0.86
C VAL A 14 -4.62 -20.59 0.33
N ARG A 15 -5.40 -21.50 -0.26
CA ARG A 15 -6.78 -21.20 -0.66
C ARG A 15 -7.58 -20.79 0.58
N SER A 16 -7.89 -19.50 0.69
CA SER A 16 -8.75 -18.95 1.73
C SER A 16 -9.92 -18.22 1.08
N GLY A 17 -11.13 -18.54 1.51
CA GLY A 17 -12.34 -17.85 1.06
C GLY A 17 -13.10 -18.54 -0.09
N SER A 18 -14.33 -18.11 -0.28
CA SER A 18 -15.22 -18.54 -1.35
C SER A 18 -15.00 -17.70 -2.62
N THR A 19 -15.45 -18.21 -3.77
CA THR A 19 -15.44 -17.46 -5.03
C THR A 19 -16.13 -16.08 -4.89
N LEU A 20 -17.22 -16.01 -4.14
CA LEU A 20 -17.91 -14.74 -3.85
C LEU A 20 -17.02 -13.74 -3.11
N GLN A 21 -16.21 -14.20 -2.17
CA GLN A 21 -15.26 -13.34 -1.45
C GLN A 21 -14.17 -12.82 -2.39
N HIS A 22 -13.67 -13.65 -3.30
CA HIS A 22 -12.69 -13.21 -4.30
C HIS A 22 -13.27 -12.20 -5.29
N MET A 23 -14.52 -12.41 -5.74
CA MET A 23 -15.22 -11.44 -6.58
C MET A 23 -15.47 -10.13 -5.85
N LYS A 24 -15.87 -10.18 -4.58
CA LYS A 24 -16.00 -8.99 -3.73
C LYS A 24 -14.67 -8.23 -3.62
N SER A 25 -13.55 -8.93 -3.41
CA SER A 25 -12.22 -8.31 -3.35
C SER A 25 -11.88 -7.58 -4.65
N GLY A 26 -12.12 -8.22 -5.80
CA GLY A 26 -11.92 -7.59 -7.11
C GLY A 26 -12.78 -6.34 -7.32
N LEU A 27 -14.08 -6.43 -6.97
CA LEU A 27 -15.00 -5.29 -7.03
C LEU A 27 -14.54 -4.15 -6.09
N GLY A 28 -14.11 -4.50 -4.87
CA GLY A 28 -13.55 -3.55 -3.91
C GLY A 28 -12.34 -2.82 -4.46
N GLY A 29 -11.41 -3.55 -5.09
CA GLY A 29 -10.25 -2.96 -5.76
C GLY A 29 -10.66 -1.99 -6.89
N ALA A 30 -11.63 -2.39 -7.73
CA ALA A 30 -12.15 -1.53 -8.79
C ALA A 30 -12.80 -0.25 -8.24
N ILE A 31 -13.63 -0.36 -7.18
CA ILE A 31 -14.26 0.78 -6.52
C ILE A 31 -13.19 1.69 -5.87
N GLY A 32 -12.21 1.09 -5.19
CA GLY A 32 -11.12 1.85 -4.54
C GLY A 32 -10.30 2.67 -5.53
N ILE A 33 -9.86 2.04 -6.62
CA ILE A 33 -9.11 2.74 -7.67
C ILE A 33 -10.01 3.72 -8.42
N GLY A 34 -11.29 3.37 -8.66
CA GLY A 34 -12.26 4.29 -9.25
C GLY A 34 -12.48 5.54 -8.43
N ALA A 35 -12.56 5.42 -7.09
CA ALA A 35 -12.70 6.57 -6.18
C ALA A 35 -11.47 7.49 -6.24
N VAL A 36 -10.26 6.93 -6.26
CA VAL A 36 -9.02 7.71 -6.41
C VAL A 36 -8.94 8.35 -7.80
N GLY A 37 -9.40 7.64 -8.83
CA GLY A 37 -9.52 8.18 -10.20
C GLY A 37 -10.53 9.33 -10.29
N ALA A 38 -11.70 9.20 -9.65
CA ALA A 38 -12.68 10.28 -9.56
C ALA A 38 -12.10 11.51 -8.83
N LEU A 39 -11.36 11.27 -7.75
CA LEU A 39 -10.66 12.35 -7.03
C LEU A 39 -9.63 13.04 -7.94
N ALA A 40 -8.92 12.30 -8.78
CA ALA A 40 -7.99 12.87 -9.74
C ALA A 40 -8.69 13.81 -10.73
N VAL A 41 -9.84 13.39 -11.26
CA VAL A 41 -10.62 14.20 -12.21
C VAL A 41 -11.18 15.46 -11.56
N THR A 42 -11.78 15.32 -10.36
CA THR A 42 -12.44 16.43 -9.68
C THR A 42 -11.49 17.49 -9.12
N THR A 43 -10.30 17.06 -8.70
CA THR A 43 -9.30 17.98 -8.11
C THR A 43 -8.25 18.45 -9.11
N HIS A 44 -8.22 17.89 -10.33
CA HIS A 44 -7.15 18.09 -11.32
C HIS A 44 -5.76 17.75 -10.76
N GLN A 45 -5.69 16.84 -9.78
CA GLN A 45 -4.43 16.37 -9.17
C GLN A 45 -4.16 14.92 -9.57
N PRO A 46 -2.90 14.50 -9.69
CA PRO A 46 -2.53 13.17 -10.19
C PRO A 46 -2.70 12.06 -9.13
N PHE A 47 -3.92 11.86 -8.62
CA PHE A 47 -4.19 10.83 -7.60
C PHE A 47 -4.11 9.39 -8.12
N LEU A 48 -4.21 9.16 -9.44
CA LEU A 48 -4.17 7.81 -10.00
C LEU A 48 -2.72 7.31 -10.14
N LEU A 49 -2.16 6.85 -9.03
CA LEU A 49 -0.78 6.40 -8.94
C LEU A 49 -0.67 4.86 -9.03
N ALA A 50 0.30 4.35 -9.78
CA ALA A 50 0.55 2.91 -9.91
C ALA A 50 0.75 2.19 -8.55
N PRO A 51 1.46 2.74 -7.54
CA PRO A 51 1.55 2.16 -6.21
C PRO A 51 0.20 1.88 -5.53
N PHE A 52 -0.85 2.67 -5.82
CA PHE A 52 -2.18 2.44 -5.28
C PHE A 52 -2.85 1.18 -5.82
N GLY A 53 -2.52 0.76 -7.04
CA GLY A 53 -2.94 -0.54 -7.58
C GLY A 53 -2.43 -1.69 -6.72
N ALA A 54 -1.14 -1.69 -6.35
CA ALA A 54 -0.57 -2.68 -5.45
C ALA A 54 -1.18 -2.59 -4.03
N SER A 55 -1.46 -1.37 -3.52
CA SER A 55 -2.16 -1.19 -2.26
C SER A 55 -3.58 -1.75 -2.30
N ALA A 56 -4.29 -1.60 -3.41
CA ALA A 56 -5.63 -2.16 -3.58
C ALA A 56 -5.62 -3.70 -3.47
N VAL A 57 -4.61 -4.37 -4.04
CA VAL A 57 -4.45 -5.83 -3.87
C VAL A 57 -4.34 -6.21 -2.39
N LEU A 58 -3.55 -5.48 -1.60
CA LEU A 58 -3.43 -5.73 -0.17
C LEU A 58 -4.70 -5.40 0.60
N LEU A 59 -5.26 -4.21 0.38
CA LEU A 59 -6.43 -3.72 1.11
C LEU A 59 -7.68 -4.56 0.87
N PHE A 60 -7.94 -4.93 -0.37
CA PHE A 60 -9.16 -5.65 -0.74
C PHE A 60 -8.97 -7.16 -0.85
N GLY A 61 -7.76 -7.62 -1.23
CA GLY A 61 -7.46 -9.04 -1.38
C GLY A 61 -6.94 -9.69 -0.10
N HIS A 62 -6.20 -8.94 0.72
CA HIS A 62 -5.55 -9.46 1.93
C HIS A 62 -5.78 -8.57 3.16
N PRO A 63 -7.05 -8.27 3.54
CA PRO A 63 -7.36 -7.30 4.61
C PRO A 63 -6.83 -7.72 5.98
N ALA A 64 -6.63 -9.01 6.22
CA ALA A 64 -6.05 -9.53 7.46
C ALA A 64 -4.52 -9.33 7.55
N SER A 65 -3.85 -8.99 6.45
CA SER A 65 -2.40 -8.76 6.43
C SER A 65 -2.02 -7.56 7.31
N PRO A 66 -0.97 -7.66 8.13
CA PRO A 66 -0.40 -6.50 8.81
C PRO A 66 -0.02 -5.37 7.84
N LEU A 67 0.45 -5.72 6.64
CA LEU A 67 0.88 -4.78 5.59
C LEU A 67 -0.28 -3.95 4.99
N ALA A 68 -1.53 -4.41 5.19
CA ALA A 68 -2.75 -3.76 4.73
C ALA A 68 -3.41 -2.87 5.80
N GLN A 69 -2.90 -2.86 7.04
CA GLN A 69 -3.53 -2.08 8.11
C GLN A 69 -3.36 -0.58 7.90
N PRO A 70 -4.34 0.25 8.32
CA PRO A 70 -4.32 1.71 8.09
C PRO A 70 -3.02 2.38 8.52
N ALA A 71 -2.48 2.03 9.69
CA ALA A 71 -1.23 2.58 10.18
C ALA A 71 -0.04 2.27 9.26
N ASN A 72 -0.01 1.05 8.70
CA ASN A 72 1.04 0.65 7.76
C ASN A 72 0.88 1.35 6.41
N VAL A 73 -0.35 1.40 5.89
CA VAL A 73 -0.61 2.03 4.58
C VAL A 73 -0.31 3.53 4.64
N ILE A 74 -1.00 4.25 5.52
CA ILE A 74 -0.87 5.72 5.61
C ILE A 74 0.52 6.10 6.12
N GLY A 75 1.00 5.46 7.19
CA GLY A 75 2.33 5.72 7.76
C GLY A 75 3.46 5.35 6.80
N GLY A 76 3.33 4.22 6.09
CA GLY A 76 4.30 3.79 5.09
C GLY A 76 4.41 4.79 3.93
N TYR A 77 3.28 5.23 3.38
CA TYR A 77 3.27 6.26 2.33
C TYR A 77 3.79 7.61 2.82
N PHE A 78 3.44 8.01 4.03
CA PHE A 78 3.94 9.26 4.62
C PHE A 78 5.47 9.25 4.74
N VAL A 79 6.04 8.19 5.36
CA VAL A 79 7.49 8.04 5.51
C VAL A 79 8.17 7.94 4.14
N ALA A 80 7.60 7.15 3.22
CA ALA A 80 8.16 7.01 1.87
C ALA A 80 8.21 8.36 1.13
N THR A 81 7.18 9.18 1.27
CA THR A 81 7.15 10.50 0.62
C THR A 81 8.16 11.45 1.21
N LEU A 82 8.27 11.53 2.55
CA LEU A 82 9.25 12.39 3.21
C LEU A 82 10.69 12.02 2.83
N VAL A 83 11.02 10.72 2.87
CA VAL A 83 12.34 10.22 2.45
C VAL A 83 12.60 10.56 0.99
N THR A 84 11.61 10.36 0.12
CA THR A 84 11.73 10.67 -1.30
C THR A 84 12.04 12.14 -1.54
N LEU A 85 11.30 13.05 -0.89
CA LEU A 85 11.53 14.48 -1.03
C LEU A 85 12.93 14.88 -0.56
N LEU A 86 13.39 14.33 0.56
CA LEU A 86 14.74 14.58 1.07
C LEU A 86 15.82 14.08 0.11
N VAL A 87 15.69 12.84 -0.39
CA VAL A 87 16.69 12.24 -1.29
C VAL A 87 16.75 12.99 -2.62
N LEU A 88 15.60 13.42 -3.18
CA LEU A 88 15.57 14.20 -4.41
C LEU A 88 16.17 15.61 -4.25
N MET A 89 16.11 16.19 -3.05
CA MET A 89 16.83 17.45 -2.77
C MET A 89 18.35 17.27 -2.80
N LEU A 90 18.84 16.11 -2.34
CA LEU A 90 20.27 15.82 -2.29
C LEU A 90 20.85 15.32 -3.63
N PHE A 91 20.04 14.64 -4.42
CA PHE A 91 20.42 13.99 -5.67
C PHE A 91 19.39 14.30 -6.80
N PRO A 92 19.25 15.54 -7.23
CA PRO A 92 18.22 15.91 -8.21
C PRO A 92 18.46 15.22 -9.57
N GLY A 93 17.42 14.61 -10.11
CA GLY A 93 17.41 14.04 -11.47
C GLY A 93 18.20 12.76 -11.68
N ALA A 94 18.77 12.16 -10.63
CA ALA A 94 19.57 10.95 -10.75
C ALA A 94 18.75 9.67 -10.46
N TRP A 95 18.93 8.64 -11.31
CA TRP A 95 18.38 7.29 -11.00
C TRP A 95 18.89 6.75 -9.66
N VAL A 96 20.08 7.18 -9.23
CA VAL A 96 20.66 6.88 -7.93
C VAL A 96 19.74 7.35 -6.79
N ALA A 97 19.07 8.50 -6.95
CA ALA A 97 18.10 8.99 -5.97
C ALA A 97 16.96 7.99 -5.76
N ALA A 98 16.44 7.41 -6.84
CA ALA A 98 15.42 6.38 -6.73
C ALA A 98 15.92 5.14 -5.96
N ALA A 99 17.12 4.65 -6.30
CA ALA A 99 17.71 3.47 -5.64
C ALA A 99 17.99 3.70 -4.15
N VAL A 100 18.64 4.83 -3.81
CA VAL A 100 18.91 5.22 -2.41
C VAL A 100 17.61 5.45 -1.66
N GLY A 101 16.64 6.14 -2.29
CA GLY A 101 15.32 6.39 -1.71
C GLY A 101 14.58 5.10 -1.37
N VAL A 102 14.52 4.13 -2.28
CA VAL A 102 13.89 2.81 -2.04
C VAL A 102 14.56 2.11 -0.85
N GLY A 103 15.90 2.07 -0.82
CA GLY A 103 16.63 1.43 0.28
C GLY A 103 16.32 2.07 1.64
N LEU A 104 16.33 3.39 1.72
CA LEU A 104 16.02 4.14 2.94
C LEU A 104 14.55 3.96 3.37
N VAL A 105 13.62 3.98 2.42
CA VAL A 105 12.18 3.75 2.68
C VAL A 105 11.97 2.36 3.28
N ILE A 106 12.58 1.32 2.71
CA ILE A 106 12.49 -0.06 3.23
C ILE A 106 13.04 -0.11 4.66
N ALA A 107 14.23 0.45 4.88
CA ALA A 107 14.88 0.44 6.20
C ALA A 107 14.02 1.16 7.25
N LEU A 108 13.56 2.38 6.96
CA LEU A 108 12.78 3.18 7.91
C LEU A 108 11.42 2.58 8.18
N MET A 109 10.68 2.11 7.17
CA MET A 109 9.41 1.42 7.39
C MET A 109 9.57 0.18 8.27
N SER A 110 10.67 -0.57 8.10
CA SER A 110 10.96 -1.75 8.90
C SER A 110 11.29 -1.39 10.36
N ILE A 111 12.13 -0.37 10.59
CA ILE A 111 12.48 0.13 11.93
C ILE A 111 11.24 0.65 12.67
N LEU A 112 10.40 1.41 11.97
CA LEU A 112 9.17 1.99 12.52
C LEU A 112 8.01 0.97 12.63
N ARG A 113 8.19 -0.25 12.10
CA ARG A 113 7.17 -1.32 12.07
C ARG A 113 5.86 -0.91 11.38
N ILE A 114 5.98 -0.10 10.33
CA ILE A 114 4.85 0.38 9.49
C ILE A 114 5.05 -0.03 8.03
N THR A 115 5.61 -1.21 7.81
CA THR A 115 5.93 -1.70 6.45
C THR A 115 4.67 -1.79 5.60
N HIS A 116 4.69 -1.08 4.46
CA HIS A 116 3.71 -1.14 3.40
C HIS A 116 4.44 -1.22 2.04
N PRO A 117 4.60 -2.41 1.46
CA PRO A 117 5.46 -2.61 0.29
C PRO A 117 5.17 -1.67 -0.89
N PRO A 118 3.91 -1.36 -1.24
CA PRO A 118 3.63 -0.45 -2.34
C PRO A 118 4.24 0.95 -2.17
N ALA A 119 4.42 1.42 -0.91
CA ALA A 119 5.03 2.71 -0.64
C ALA A 119 6.52 2.77 -1.06
N GLY A 120 7.19 1.61 -1.14
CA GLY A 120 8.56 1.51 -1.66
C GLY A 120 8.72 1.97 -3.11
N ALA A 121 7.62 2.07 -3.87
CA ALA A 121 7.66 2.57 -5.24
C ALA A 121 7.63 4.11 -5.35
N ILE A 122 7.41 4.86 -4.27
CA ILE A 122 7.31 6.33 -4.31
C ILE A 122 8.60 7.01 -4.77
N PRO A 123 9.81 6.59 -4.34
CA PRO A 123 11.04 7.19 -4.86
C PRO A 123 11.20 7.00 -6.37
N ILE A 124 10.80 5.84 -6.91
CA ILE A 124 10.85 5.58 -8.35
C ILE A 124 9.83 6.46 -9.08
N LEU A 125 8.59 6.51 -8.57
CA LEU A 125 7.54 7.35 -9.13
C LEU A 125 7.99 8.80 -9.23
N ALA A 126 8.53 9.36 -8.16
CA ALA A 126 8.95 10.76 -8.11
C ALA A 126 10.16 11.05 -9.01
N ALA A 127 11.07 10.09 -9.19
CA ALA A 127 12.20 10.23 -10.09
C ALA A 127 11.80 10.16 -11.58
N THR A 128 10.66 9.52 -11.90
CA THR A 128 10.21 9.29 -13.29
C THR A 128 9.00 10.13 -13.70
N SER A 129 8.42 10.90 -12.77
CA SER A 129 7.25 11.75 -13.02
C SER A 129 7.56 13.21 -12.75
N THR A 130 6.65 14.08 -13.16
CA THR A 130 6.69 15.52 -12.88
C THR A 130 6.08 15.92 -11.54
N ILE A 131 5.58 14.92 -10.76
CA ILE A 131 4.93 15.16 -9.48
C ILE A 131 6.01 15.39 -8.41
N GLN A 132 6.10 16.61 -7.89
CA GLN A 132 7.14 16.99 -6.95
C GLN A 132 6.60 17.81 -5.76
N GLY A 133 7.44 17.98 -4.75
CA GLY A 133 7.18 18.87 -3.62
C GLY A 133 5.92 18.54 -2.84
N GLY A 134 5.19 19.57 -2.46
CA GLY A 134 3.95 19.45 -1.67
C GLY A 134 2.84 18.69 -2.38
N THR A 135 2.79 18.74 -3.72
CA THR A 135 1.82 17.96 -4.51
C THR A 135 2.04 16.46 -4.32
N LEU A 136 3.29 15.99 -4.33
CA LEU A 136 3.58 14.57 -4.08
C LEU A 136 3.08 14.15 -2.70
N LEU A 137 3.35 14.94 -1.66
CA LEU A 137 2.90 14.64 -0.31
C LEU A 137 1.37 14.60 -0.22
N GLY A 138 0.69 15.62 -0.73
CA GLY A 138 -0.77 15.72 -0.71
C GLY A 138 -1.45 14.58 -1.44
N VAL A 139 -0.97 14.25 -2.64
CA VAL A 139 -1.55 13.20 -3.49
C VAL A 139 -1.31 11.81 -2.91
N VAL A 140 -0.08 11.52 -2.47
CA VAL A 140 0.27 10.19 -1.93
C VAL A 140 -0.43 9.93 -0.60
N VAL A 141 -0.35 10.87 0.33
CA VAL A 141 -0.97 10.70 1.67
C VAL A 141 -2.50 10.82 1.57
N GLY A 142 -3.02 11.82 0.86
CA GLY A 142 -4.46 12.00 0.68
C GLY A 142 -5.09 10.81 -0.05
N GLY A 143 -4.47 10.33 -1.12
CA GLY A 143 -4.93 9.15 -1.85
C GLY A 143 -4.88 7.87 -1.00
N SER A 144 -3.85 7.69 -0.18
CA SER A 144 -3.76 6.55 0.74
C SER A 144 -4.85 6.57 1.80
N ILE A 145 -5.18 7.76 2.35
CA ILE A 145 -6.30 7.94 3.30
C ILE A 145 -7.62 7.61 2.61
N GLY A 146 -7.85 8.13 1.40
CA GLY A 146 -9.04 7.83 0.61
C GLY A 146 -9.19 6.34 0.35
N LEU A 147 -8.12 5.67 -0.07
CA LEU A 147 -8.13 4.24 -0.37
C LEU A 147 -8.43 3.39 0.88
N VAL A 148 -7.83 3.73 2.03
CA VAL A 148 -8.10 3.10 3.34
C VAL A 148 -9.55 3.34 3.76
N GLY A 149 -10.08 4.54 3.55
CA GLY A 149 -11.48 4.87 3.83
C GLY A 149 -12.46 3.99 3.03
N VAL A 150 -12.23 3.89 1.71
CA VAL A 150 -13.03 3.01 0.84
C VAL A 150 -12.92 1.55 1.27
N ALA A 151 -11.72 1.07 1.59
CA ALA A 151 -11.50 -0.30 2.05
C ALA A 151 -12.25 -0.58 3.36
N SER A 152 -12.23 0.36 4.31
CA SER A 152 -12.94 0.24 5.59
C SER A 152 -14.46 0.10 5.38
N LEU A 153 -15.04 0.95 4.53
CA LEU A 153 -16.46 0.88 4.17
C LEU A 153 -16.79 -0.42 3.43
N HIS A 154 -15.95 -0.82 2.47
CA HIS A 154 -16.14 -2.04 1.69
C HIS A 154 -16.16 -3.29 2.57
N HIS A 155 -15.25 -3.41 3.54
CA HIS A 155 -15.17 -4.56 4.42
C HIS A 155 -16.29 -4.62 5.46
N TRP A 156 -16.93 -3.50 5.74
CA TRP A 156 -18.13 -3.46 6.60
C TRP A 156 -19.36 -4.07 5.91
N LEU A 157 -19.43 -4.05 4.58
CA LEU A 157 -20.51 -4.67 3.79
C LEU A 157 -20.38 -6.21 3.76
N PRO A 158 -21.50 -6.95 3.71
CA PRO A 158 -21.47 -8.41 3.59
C PRO A 158 -20.84 -8.93 2.28
N PRO A 159 -20.13 -10.07 2.30
CA PRO A 159 -19.62 -10.79 3.46
C PRO A 159 -18.57 -9.95 4.22
N ARG A 160 -18.77 -9.77 5.53
CA ARG A 160 -17.93 -8.85 6.34
C ARG A 160 -16.55 -9.44 6.60
N PHE A 161 -15.55 -8.58 6.58
CA PHE A 161 -14.20 -8.87 7.06
C PHE A 161 -13.86 -7.90 8.19
N GLU A 162 -13.10 -8.39 9.17
CA GLU A 162 -12.57 -7.52 10.22
C GLU A 162 -11.46 -6.64 9.67
N TYR A 163 -11.81 -5.40 9.38
CA TYR A 163 -10.87 -4.38 8.92
C TYR A 163 -11.29 -2.99 9.46
N PRO A 164 -10.40 -2.25 10.11
CA PRO A 164 -9.04 -2.64 10.55
C PRO A 164 -9.04 -3.81 11.53
N LYS A 165 -7.97 -4.62 11.52
CA LYS A 165 -7.81 -5.73 12.44
C LYS A 165 -7.56 -5.22 13.86
N ARG A 166 -8.32 -5.70 14.83
CA ARG A 166 -8.10 -5.37 16.25
C ARG A 166 -6.78 -5.98 16.72
N ARG A 167 -6.04 -5.25 17.55
CA ARG A 167 -4.89 -5.84 18.23
C ARG A 167 -5.39 -6.95 19.15
N PRO A 168 -4.74 -8.13 19.18
CA PRO A 168 -5.05 -9.10 20.22
C PRO A 168 -4.84 -8.41 21.59
N VAL A 169 -5.86 -8.46 22.42
CA VAL A 169 -5.73 -8.04 23.83
C VAL A 169 -4.65 -8.95 24.41
N LYS A 170 -3.56 -8.38 24.93
CA LYS A 170 -2.61 -9.15 25.73
C LYS A 170 -3.44 -9.69 26.91
N GLU A 171 -3.69 -10.98 26.96
CA GLU A 171 -4.13 -11.62 28.20
C GLU A 171 -3.03 -11.37 29.23
N ASN A 172 -3.31 -10.40 30.10
CA ASN A 172 -2.49 -10.18 31.29
C ASN A 172 -2.71 -11.40 32.19
N GLY A 173 -1.79 -12.34 32.15
CA GLY A 173 -1.75 -13.41 33.12
C GLY A 173 -1.78 -14.83 32.53
N ALA A 174 -0.68 -15.21 31.89
CA ALA A 174 -0.21 -16.58 31.97
C ALA A 174 1.24 -16.53 32.47
N PRO A 175 1.57 -17.31 33.51
CA PRO A 175 2.87 -17.34 34.18
C PRO A 175 3.99 -17.80 33.25
#